data_0ac92074d58523e194c981ff2de46e04
#
_entry.id   0ac92074d58523e194c981ff2de46e04
#
_cell.length_a   1.000
_cell.length_b   1.000
_cell.length_c   1.000
_cell.angle_alpha   90.00
_cell.angle_beta   90.00
_cell.angle_gamma   90.00
#
_symmetry.space_group_name_H-M   'P 1'
#
loop_
_entity.id
_entity.type
_entity.pdbx_description
1 polymer ?
#
loop_
_entity_poly.entity_id
_entity_poly.type
_entity_poly.pdbx_seq_one_letter_code
_entity_poly.pdbx_strand_id
1 'polypeptide(L)'
;MGLVTTLTYVLPHRLMSSAARRLAYSRNPAIKQWLIDNVARRFKVDLDEAAEPDPHAYPSFNAFFTRALKPGARVPDADPRALLMPADGHISQCGEIVDGRIFQAKGQSYTAAELLGSDADAAPFADGVFATVYLSPRDYHRVHMPWTGTLRETVHVPGRLFSVGTDAVASVPRVFARNERLVCH
;
A
#
# COMPACT_ATOMS: atom_id res chain seq x y z
N MET A 1 2.20 26.33 0.54
CA MET A 1 1.72 25.15 -0.20
C MET A 1 2.33 25.23 -1.60
N GLY A 2 3.11 24.23 -2.03
CA GLY A 2 3.70 24.23 -3.37
C GLY A 2 2.65 23.96 -4.44
N LEU A 3 2.89 24.44 -5.67
CA LEU A 3 1.99 24.30 -6.83
C LEU A 3 1.53 22.84 -7.03
N VAL A 4 2.42 21.88 -6.81
CA VAL A 4 2.16 20.43 -6.90
C VAL A 4 1.10 19.99 -5.88
N THR A 5 1.17 20.49 -4.64
CA THR A 5 0.21 20.14 -3.59
C THR A 5 -1.18 20.69 -3.91
N THR A 6 -1.28 21.92 -4.44
CA THR A 6 -2.56 22.52 -4.85
C THR A 6 -3.19 21.75 -6.01
N LEU A 7 -2.39 21.35 -7.00
CA LEU A 7 -2.85 20.57 -8.14
C LEU A 7 -3.45 19.22 -7.69
N THR A 8 -2.83 18.56 -6.71
CA THR A 8 -3.29 17.29 -6.16
C THR A 8 -4.68 17.38 -5.52
N TYR A 9 -5.10 18.54 -5.02
CA TYR A 9 -6.44 18.72 -4.42
C TYR A 9 -7.55 18.94 -5.45
N VAL A 10 -7.22 19.44 -6.65
CA VAL A 10 -8.20 19.82 -7.69
C VAL A 10 -8.42 18.73 -8.74
N LEU A 11 -7.46 17.82 -8.89
CA LEU A 11 -7.54 16.75 -9.89
C LEU A 11 -8.73 15.82 -9.63
N PRO A 12 -9.44 15.37 -10.69
CA PRO A 12 -10.53 14.40 -10.59
C PRO A 12 -10.00 12.98 -10.34
N HIS A 13 -9.51 12.73 -9.12
CA HIS A 13 -8.85 11.48 -8.75
C HIS A 13 -9.61 10.22 -9.15
N ARG A 14 -10.95 10.21 -9.03
CA ARG A 14 -11.77 9.05 -9.40
C ARG A 14 -11.72 8.75 -10.90
N LEU A 15 -11.76 9.79 -11.74
CA LEU A 15 -11.67 9.61 -13.21
C LEU A 15 -10.27 9.13 -13.59
N MET A 16 -9.23 9.72 -13.03
CA MET A 16 -7.84 9.31 -13.27
C MET A 16 -7.60 7.87 -12.83
N SER A 17 -8.07 7.48 -11.64
CA SER A 17 -7.95 6.10 -11.15
C SER A 17 -8.75 5.12 -11.99
N SER A 18 -9.94 5.49 -12.47
CA SER A 18 -10.72 4.65 -13.38
C SER A 18 -10.01 4.45 -14.71
N ALA A 19 -9.40 5.49 -15.26
CA ALA A 19 -8.59 5.39 -16.49
C ALA A 19 -7.34 4.53 -16.25
N ALA A 20 -6.60 4.77 -15.16
CA ALA A 20 -5.43 3.97 -14.79
C ALA A 20 -5.80 2.50 -14.60
N ARG A 21 -6.93 2.21 -13.94
CA ARG A 21 -7.43 0.85 -13.79
C ARG A 21 -7.71 0.19 -15.14
N ARG A 22 -8.41 0.88 -16.07
CA ARG A 22 -8.67 0.34 -17.41
C ARG A 22 -7.38 0.00 -18.14
N LEU A 23 -6.38 0.87 -18.07
CA LEU A 23 -5.07 0.63 -18.67
C LEU A 23 -4.35 -0.55 -18.00
N ALA A 24 -4.35 -0.60 -16.66
CA ALA A 24 -3.68 -1.66 -15.90
C ALA A 24 -4.28 -3.05 -16.15
N TYR A 25 -5.58 -3.14 -16.40
CA TYR A 25 -6.26 -4.40 -16.76
C TYR A 25 -6.34 -4.67 -18.25
N SER A 26 -5.80 -3.77 -19.10
CA SER A 26 -5.80 -3.97 -20.54
C SER A 26 -5.00 -5.22 -20.92
N ARG A 27 -5.60 -6.04 -21.78
CA ARG A 27 -4.96 -7.22 -22.39
C ARG A 27 -4.37 -6.93 -23.77
N ASN A 28 -4.51 -5.68 -24.26
CA ASN A 28 -3.90 -5.27 -25.52
C ASN A 28 -2.38 -5.41 -25.42
N PRO A 29 -1.72 -6.19 -26.30
CA PRO A 29 -0.30 -6.49 -26.19
C PRO A 29 0.60 -5.24 -26.13
N ALA A 30 0.29 -4.23 -26.96
CA ALA A 30 1.09 -3.00 -27.01
C ALA A 30 0.96 -2.18 -25.72
N ILE A 31 -0.26 -2.04 -25.17
CA ILE A 31 -0.52 -1.29 -23.95
C ILE A 31 0.11 -2.00 -22.74
N LYS A 32 -0.17 -3.30 -22.58
CA LYS A 32 0.35 -4.05 -21.43
C LYS A 32 1.87 -4.06 -21.42
N GLN A 33 2.49 -4.32 -22.58
CA GLN A 33 3.93 -4.41 -22.67
C GLN A 33 4.60 -3.08 -22.41
N TRP A 34 4.09 -2.01 -22.98
CA TRP A 34 4.59 -0.67 -22.71
C TRP A 34 4.54 -0.32 -21.23
N LEU A 35 3.43 -0.63 -20.52
CA LEU A 35 3.30 -0.39 -19.08
C LEU A 35 4.29 -1.22 -18.28
N ILE A 36 4.39 -2.52 -18.57
CA ILE A 36 5.28 -3.45 -17.86
C ILE A 36 6.74 -3.02 -18.03
N ASP A 37 7.18 -2.80 -19.27
CA ASP A 37 8.56 -2.43 -19.57
C ASP A 37 8.97 -1.10 -18.93
N ASN A 38 8.07 -0.11 -18.95
CA ASN A 38 8.37 1.17 -18.31
C ASN A 38 8.51 1.04 -16.81
N VAL A 39 7.60 0.32 -16.14
CA VAL A 39 7.67 0.14 -14.68
C VAL A 39 8.85 -0.75 -14.30
N ALA A 40 9.05 -1.87 -14.99
CA ALA A 40 10.15 -2.80 -14.71
C ALA A 40 11.51 -2.09 -14.80
N ARG A 41 11.75 -1.33 -15.88
CA ARG A 41 12.99 -0.58 -16.08
C ARG A 41 13.17 0.59 -15.11
N ARG A 42 12.10 1.42 -14.94
CA ARG A 42 12.18 2.62 -14.11
C ARG A 42 12.43 2.32 -12.65
N PHE A 43 11.78 1.27 -12.14
CA PHE A 43 11.85 0.89 -10.73
C PHE A 43 12.78 -0.28 -10.47
N LYS A 44 13.42 -0.84 -11.51
CA LYS A 44 14.35 -1.98 -11.41
C LYS A 44 13.68 -3.15 -10.69
N VAL A 45 12.50 -3.55 -11.20
CA VAL A 45 11.74 -4.67 -10.63
C VAL A 45 12.55 -5.95 -10.80
N ASP A 46 12.76 -6.65 -9.68
CA ASP A 46 13.39 -7.97 -9.69
C ASP A 46 12.34 -9.03 -10.08
N LEU A 47 12.58 -9.73 -11.16
CA LEU A 47 11.74 -10.84 -11.63
C LEU A 47 12.36 -12.20 -11.36
N ASP A 48 13.60 -12.27 -10.87
CA ASP A 48 14.25 -13.53 -10.56
C ASP A 48 13.55 -14.29 -9.41
N GLU A 49 12.92 -13.54 -8.52
CA GLU A 49 12.10 -14.11 -7.43
C GLU A 49 10.63 -14.35 -7.81
N ALA A 50 10.18 -13.86 -8.96
CA ALA A 50 8.80 -14.02 -9.41
C ALA A 50 8.53 -15.48 -9.84
N ALA A 51 7.31 -15.97 -9.58
CA ALA A 51 6.87 -17.27 -10.04
C ALA A 51 6.85 -17.36 -11.57
N GLU A 52 6.56 -16.25 -12.25
CA GLU A 52 6.70 -16.07 -13.70
C GLU A 52 7.77 -15.00 -13.95
N PRO A 53 8.98 -15.39 -14.39
CA PRO A 53 10.07 -14.45 -14.62
C PRO A 53 9.98 -13.71 -15.96
N ASP A 54 9.18 -14.20 -16.93
CA ASP A 54 9.01 -13.53 -18.22
C ASP A 54 8.00 -12.39 -18.11
N PRO A 55 8.42 -11.11 -18.25
CA PRO A 55 7.50 -9.97 -18.19
C PRO A 55 6.46 -9.97 -19.31
N HIS A 56 6.73 -10.66 -20.43
CA HIS A 56 5.82 -10.77 -21.57
C HIS A 56 4.69 -11.79 -21.35
N ALA A 57 4.90 -12.77 -20.47
CA ALA A 57 3.93 -13.82 -20.17
C ALA A 57 2.71 -13.31 -19.37
N TYR A 58 2.82 -12.18 -18.68
CA TYR A 58 1.70 -11.65 -17.91
C TYR A 58 0.54 -11.17 -18.79
N PRO A 59 -0.72 -11.53 -18.46
CA PRO A 59 -1.89 -11.17 -19.26
C PRO A 59 -2.23 -9.67 -19.22
N SER A 60 -1.77 -8.94 -18.20
CA SER A 60 -1.99 -7.49 -18.05
C SER A 60 -0.92 -6.89 -17.13
N PHE A 61 -0.81 -5.56 -17.13
CA PHE A 61 0.05 -4.86 -16.17
C PHE A 61 -0.36 -5.16 -14.71
N ASN A 62 -1.66 -5.24 -14.42
CA ASN A 62 -2.11 -5.56 -13.07
C ASN A 62 -1.63 -6.94 -12.61
N ALA A 63 -1.66 -7.94 -13.50
CA ALA A 63 -1.17 -9.27 -13.17
C ALA A 63 0.35 -9.27 -12.89
N PHE A 64 1.13 -8.50 -13.64
CA PHE A 64 2.55 -8.26 -13.37
C PHE A 64 2.77 -7.55 -12.03
N PHE A 65 2.01 -6.51 -11.76
CA PHE A 65 2.14 -5.70 -10.54
C PHE A 65 1.79 -6.51 -9.27
N THR A 66 0.80 -7.40 -9.37
CA THR A 66 0.38 -8.32 -8.30
C THR A 66 0.94 -9.73 -8.47
N ARG A 67 2.13 -9.85 -9.09
CA ARG A 67 2.78 -11.14 -9.37
C ARG A 67 2.94 -12.01 -8.12
N ALA A 68 2.91 -13.32 -8.29
CA ALA A 68 3.29 -14.26 -7.24
C ALA A 68 4.82 -14.40 -7.16
N LEU A 69 5.33 -14.75 -6.01
CA LEU A 69 6.73 -15.14 -5.83
C LEU A 69 6.90 -16.66 -5.97
N LYS A 70 8.12 -17.09 -6.26
CA LYS A 70 8.52 -18.49 -6.20
C LYS A 70 8.32 -19.04 -4.79
N PRO A 71 8.01 -20.33 -4.63
CA PRO A 71 8.02 -20.98 -3.34
C PRO A 71 9.37 -20.77 -2.63
N GLY A 72 9.34 -20.38 -1.35
CA GLY A 72 10.54 -20.16 -0.57
C GLY A 72 11.24 -18.80 -0.79
N ALA A 73 10.74 -17.93 -1.68
CA ALA A 73 11.31 -16.58 -1.88
C ALA A 73 11.20 -15.68 -0.62
N ARG A 74 10.25 -15.97 0.25
CA ARG A 74 10.15 -15.37 1.60
C ARG A 74 10.05 -16.50 2.60
N VAL A 75 11.00 -16.57 3.52
CA VAL A 75 11.04 -17.58 4.59
C VAL A 75 10.55 -16.91 5.87
N PRO A 76 9.41 -17.34 6.41
CA PRO A 76 8.93 -16.82 7.70
C PRO A 76 9.91 -17.19 8.82
N ASP A 77 9.98 -16.36 9.86
CA ASP A 77 10.72 -16.70 11.07
C ASP A 77 10.14 -17.98 11.71
N ALA A 78 11.01 -18.83 12.21
CA ALA A 78 10.62 -20.08 12.85
C ALA A 78 10.08 -19.87 14.30
N ASP A 79 10.34 -18.73 14.93
CA ASP A 79 9.77 -18.42 16.25
C ASP A 79 8.26 -18.13 16.11
N PRO A 80 7.39 -18.94 16.72
CA PRO A 80 5.94 -18.73 16.63
C PRO A 80 5.47 -17.42 17.28
N ARG A 81 6.34 -16.74 18.02
CA ARG A 81 6.06 -15.42 18.63
C ARG A 81 6.49 -14.27 17.73
N ALA A 82 7.19 -14.53 16.63
CA ALA A 82 7.64 -13.49 15.72
C ALA A 82 6.45 -12.86 14.98
N LEU A 83 6.36 -11.55 15.02
CA LEU A 83 5.47 -10.78 14.18
C LEU A 83 6.15 -10.60 12.82
N LEU A 84 5.57 -11.16 11.78
CA LEU A 84 6.14 -11.13 10.44
C LEU A 84 5.79 -9.83 9.71
N MET A 85 6.64 -9.41 8.80
CA MET A 85 6.32 -8.29 7.92
C MET A 85 5.15 -8.67 7.00
N PRO A 86 4.04 -7.91 7.00
CA PRO A 86 2.85 -8.23 6.21
C PRO A 86 3.04 -7.98 4.72
N ALA A 87 4.06 -7.23 4.33
CA ALA A 87 4.34 -6.87 2.95
C ALA A 87 5.83 -6.57 2.77
N ASP A 88 6.32 -6.69 1.55
CA ASP A 88 7.63 -6.18 1.17
C ASP A 88 7.63 -4.65 1.20
N GLY A 89 8.79 -4.06 1.42
CA GLY A 89 8.91 -2.62 1.48
C GLY A 89 9.78 -2.17 2.64
N HIS A 90 9.58 -0.95 3.11
CA HIS A 90 10.28 -0.43 4.28
C HIS A 90 9.31 0.16 5.29
N ILE A 91 9.65 0.03 6.56
CA ILE A 91 8.92 0.69 7.64
C ILE A 91 9.21 2.18 7.56
N SER A 92 8.22 2.96 7.14
CA SER A 92 8.34 4.40 7.04
C SER A 92 8.13 5.11 8.37
N GLN A 93 7.29 4.53 9.23
CA GLN A 93 7.02 4.96 10.59
C GLN A 93 6.62 3.76 11.45
N CYS A 94 7.05 3.76 12.71
CA CYS A 94 6.55 2.84 13.73
C CYS A 94 6.69 3.49 15.10
N GLY A 95 5.90 3.04 16.05
CA GLY A 95 5.94 3.55 17.41
C GLY A 95 4.69 3.21 18.21
N GLU A 96 4.58 3.83 19.36
CA GLU A 96 3.43 3.73 20.23
C GLU A 96 2.28 4.63 19.73
N ILE A 97 1.05 4.18 19.95
CA ILE A 97 -0.14 5.00 19.82
C ILE A 97 -0.33 5.70 21.16
N VAL A 98 -0.20 7.01 21.19
CA VAL A 98 -0.33 7.82 22.41
C VAL A 98 -1.61 8.65 22.33
N ASP A 99 -2.48 8.54 23.33
CA ASP A 99 -3.79 9.20 23.33
C ASP A 99 -4.60 8.90 22.06
N GLY A 100 -4.52 7.66 21.57
CA GLY A 100 -5.17 7.21 20.35
C GLY A 100 -4.61 7.83 19.06
N ARG A 101 -3.43 8.47 19.09
CA ARG A 101 -2.84 9.18 17.94
C ARG A 101 -1.67 8.42 17.34
N ILE A 102 -1.65 8.39 16.02
CA ILE A 102 -0.62 7.79 15.18
C ILE A 102 0.17 8.90 14.50
N PHE A 103 1.49 8.86 14.63
CA PHE A 103 2.39 9.81 13.96
C PHE A 103 2.50 9.49 12.46
N GLN A 104 2.40 10.52 11.62
CA GLN A 104 2.56 10.38 10.17
C GLN A 104 3.95 10.79 9.70
N ALA A 105 4.25 12.07 9.76
CA ALA A 105 5.53 12.66 9.38
C ALA A 105 5.55 14.16 9.74
N LYS A 106 6.72 14.75 9.98
CA LYS A 106 6.90 16.21 10.16
C LYS A 106 5.91 16.85 11.14
N GLY A 107 5.69 16.24 12.29
CA GLY A 107 4.77 16.75 13.30
C GLY A 107 3.28 16.58 12.99
N GLN A 108 2.94 15.88 11.93
CA GLN A 108 1.56 15.53 11.58
C GLN A 108 1.16 14.20 12.19
N SER A 109 -0.06 14.12 12.66
CA SER A 109 -0.64 12.90 13.21
C SER A 109 -2.14 12.82 12.87
N TYR A 110 -2.70 11.65 13.02
CA TYR A 110 -4.13 11.34 12.91
C TYR A 110 -4.51 10.35 14.00
N THR A 111 -5.79 10.19 14.29
CA THR A 111 -6.22 9.21 15.29
C THR A 111 -6.37 7.81 14.69
N ALA A 112 -6.24 6.78 15.54
CA ALA A 112 -6.56 5.41 15.13
C ALA A 112 -8.01 5.31 14.64
N ALA A 113 -8.95 6.03 15.28
CA ALA A 113 -10.34 6.10 14.85
C ALA A 113 -10.51 6.71 13.45
N GLU A 114 -9.77 7.79 13.15
CA GLU A 114 -9.75 8.35 11.79
C GLU A 114 -9.19 7.36 10.78
N LEU A 115 -8.20 6.54 11.15
CA LEU A 115 -7.63 5.53 10.26
C LEU A 115 -8.57 4.35 10.06
N LEU A 116 -9.15 3.81 11.12
CA LEU A 116 -10.04 2.65 11.07
C LEU A 116 -11.45 3.00 10.62
N GLY A 117 -11.83 4.29 10.73
CA GLY A 117 -13.17 4.78 10.37
C GLY A 117 -14.23 4.54 11.46
N SER A 118 -13.81 4.11 12.65
CA SER A 118 -14.69 3.74 13.76
C SER A 118 -13.97 3.94 15.10
N ASP A 119 -14.63 4.60 16.04
CA ASP A 119 -14.12 4.74 17.42
C ASP A 119 -14.12 3.39 18.16
N ALA A 120 -15.13 2.56 17.92
CA ALA A 120 -15.24 1.24 18.54
C ALA A 120 -14.09 0.33 18.11
N ASP A 121 -13.72 0.34 16.82
CA ASP A 121 -12.62 -0.48 16.29
C ASP A 121 -11.25 0.07 16.72
N ALA A 122 -11.16 1.35 17.01
CA ALA A 122 -9.94 1.98 17.48
C ALA A 122 -9.67 1.78 18.98
N ALA A 123 -10.71 1.59 19.78
CA ALA A 123 -10.60 1.51 21.24
C ALA A 123 -9.58 0.46 21.74
N PRO A 124 -9.46 -0.75 21.15
CA PRO A 124 -8.45 -1.72 21.56
C PRO A 124 -7.01 -1.29 21.32
N PHE A 125 -6.78 -0.26 20.52
CA PHE A 125 -5.46 0.22 20.11
C PHE A 125 -5.07 1.55 20.78
N ALA A 126 -5.83 2.03 21.76
CA ALA A 126 -5.59 3.34 22.39
C ALA A 126 -4.16 3.50 22.92
N ASP A 127 -3.60 2.43 23.52
CA ASP A 127 -2.23 2.35 24.04
C ASP A 127 -1.41 1.27 23.30
N GLY A 128 -1.74 1.03 22.04
CA GLY A 128 -1.12 0.02 21.20
C GLY A 128 0.15 0.53 20.52
N VAL A 129 0.57 -0.24 19.52
CA VAL A 129 1.70 0.11 18.66
C VAL A 129 1.24 0.09 17.19
N PHE A 130 1.96 0.83 16.35
CA PHE A 130 1.71 0.84 14.92
C PHE A 130 2.99 0.71 14.12
N ALA A 131 2.88 0.20 12.91
CA ALA A 131 3.91 0.25 11.90
C ALA A 131 3.29 0.58 10.55
N THR A 132 3.90 1.52 9.82
CA THR A 132 3.52 1.89 8.46
C THR A 132 4.56 1.35 7.49
N VAL A 133 4.16 0.42 6.64
CA VAL A 133 5.02 -0.17 5.61
C VAL A 133 4.72 0.49 4.27
N TYR A 134 5.73 1.06 3.63
CA TYR A 134 5.64 1.64 2.31
C TYR A 134 6.15 0.65 1.26
N LEU A 135 5.30 0.33 0.29
CA LEU A 135 5.64 -0.48 -0.87
C LEU A 135 5.92 0.45 -2.06
N SER A 136 7.11 0.38 -2.60
CA SER A 136 7.45 1.07 -3.86
C SER A 136 7.02 0.21 -5.06
N PRO A 137 6.84 0.76 -6.27
CA PRO A 137 6.40 -0.01 -7.43
C PRO A 137 7.27 -1.21 -7.81
N ARG A 138 8.51 -1.31 -7.31
CA ARG A 138 9.38 -2.47 -7.51
C ARG A 138 9.07 -3.64 -6.58
N ASP A 139 8.49 -3.34 -5.42
CA ASP A 139 8.31 -4.31 -4.36
C ASP A 139 7.19 -5.33 -4.73
N TYR A 140 7.12 -6.41 -4.00
CA TYR A 140 6.04 -7.38 -4.10
C TYR A 140 4.76 -6.80 -3.48
N HIS A 141 3.65 -6.81 -4.23
CA HIS A 141 2.42 -6.08 -3.85
C HIS A 141 1.28 -6.97 -3.34
N ARG A 142 1.59 -8.16 -2.83
CA ARG A 142 0.60 -8.95 -2.06
C ARG A 142 0.86 -8.79 -0.58
N VAL A 143 -0.20 -8.63 0.17
CA VAL A 143 -0.16 -8.50 1.63
C VAL A 143 -0.46 -9.85 2.26
N HIS A 144 0.27 -10.20 3.30
CA HIS A 144 0.16 -11.47 4.01
C HIS A 144 -0.18 -11.22 5.48
N MET A 145 -0.76 -12.22 6.14
CA MET A 145 -1.04 -12.16 7.57
C MET A 145 0.27 -12.08 8.36
N PRO A 146 0.44 -11.05 9.20
CA PRO A 146 1.67 -10.91 9.99
C PRO A 146 1.76 -11.87 11.18
N TRP A 147 0.64 -12.47 11.53
CA TRP A 147 0.48 -13.41 12.64
C TRP A 147 -0.59 -14.44 12.31
N THR A 148 -0.58 -15.58 12.99
CA THR A 148 -1.65 -16.57 12.88
C THR A 148 -2.95 -15.97 13.45
N GLY A 149 -3.98 -15.92 12.62
CA GLY A 149 -5.25 -15.32 13.00
C GLY A 149 -6.35 -15.65 12.01
N THR A 150 -7.54 -15.18 12.28
CA THR A 150 -8.71 -15.33 11.42
C THR A 150 -9.17 -13.95 10.98
N LEU A 151 -9.24 -13.73 9.67
CA LEU A 151 -9.87 -12.54 9.13
C LEU A 151 -11.38 -12.61 9.42
N ARG A 152 -11.87 -11.71 10.26
CA ARG A 152 -13.29 -11.66 10.69
C ARG A 152 -14.12 -10.77 9.82
N GLU A 153 -13.55 -9.62 9.46
CA GLU A 153 -14.26 -8.57 8.75
C GLU A 153 -13.32 -7.76 7.88
N THR A 154 -13.87 -7.21 6.80
CA THR A 154 -13.22 -6.19 5.99
C THR A 154 -14.13 -4.98 5.85
N VAL A 155 -13.62 -3.79 6.18
CA VAL A 155 -14.38 -2.54 6.10
C VAL A 155 -13.75 -1.63 5.05
N HIS A 156 -14.53 -1.28 4.02
CA HIS A 156 -14.12 -0.29 3.04
C HIS A 156 -14.42 1.11 3.57
N VAL A 157 -13.39 1.90 3.81
CA VAL A 157 -13.53 3.30 4.22
C VAL A 157 -13.31 4.19 3.00
N PRO A 158 -14.37 4.86 2.51
CA PRO A 158 -14.27 5.73 1.33
C PRO A 158 -13.40 6.95 1.62
N GLY A 159 -12.70 7.45 0.58
CA GLY A 159 -11.81 8.59 0.75
C GLY A 159 -11.30 9.18 -0.55
N ARG A 160 -10.20 9.89 -0.44
CA ARG A 160 -9.44 10.44 -1.56
C ARG A 160 -8.45 9.40 -2.10
N LEU A 161 -7.78 9.74 -3.19
CA LEU A 161 -6.75 8.91 -3.82
C LEU A 161 -5.48 9.76 -4.00
N PHE A 162 -4.98 10.30 -2.88
CA PHE A 162 -3.71 11.01 -2.88
C PHE A 162 -2.56 10.01 -3.02
N SER A 163 -1.48 10.44 -3.67
CA SER A 163 -0.23 9.70 -3.61
C SER A 163 0.21 9.49 -2.16
N VAL A 164 0.78 8.33 -1.88
CA VAL A 164 1.39 8.00 -0.59
C VAL A 164 2.92 7.89 -0.66
N GLY A 165 3.51 8.42 -1.72
CA GLY A 165 4.97 8.60 -1.80
C GLY A 165 5.46 9.59 -0.74
N THR A 166 6.77 9.56 -0.45
CA THR A 166 7.41 10.30 0.64
C THR A 166 7.08 11.80 0.66
N ASP A 167 7.07 12.44 -0.51
CA ASP A 167 6.76 13.87 -0.61
C ASP A 167 5.31 14.19 -0.26
N ALA A 168 4.38 13.33 -0.66
CA ALA A 168 2.96 13.49 -0.36
C ALA A 168 2.69 13.23 1.14
N VAL A 169 3.29 12.20 1.72
CA VAL A 169 3.19 11.90 3.16
C VAL A 169 3.76 13.04 4.00
N ALA A 170 4.81 13.71 3.51
CA ALA A 170 5.41 14.84 4.19
C ALA A 170 4.60 16.16 4.07
N SER A 171 3.75 16.29 3.05
CA SER A 171 3.08 17.57 2.72
C SER A 171 1.56 17.54 2.84
N VAL A 172 0.92 16.37 2.74
CA VAL A 172 -0.54 16.23 2.85
C VAL A 172 -0.91 15.80 4.26
N PRO A 173 -1.56 16.66 5.06
CA PRO A 173 -1.95 16.30 6.41
C PRO A 173 -2.93 15.13 6.42
N ARG A 174 -2.69 14.16 7.32
CA ARG A 174 -3.55 12.99 7.56
C ARG A 174 -3.82 12.17 6.29
N VAL A 175 -2.82 12.05 5.40
CA VAL A 175 -3.01 11.43 4.08
C VAL A 175 -3.57 10.02 4.18
N PHE A 176 -3.10 9.21 5.12
CA PHE A 176 -3.56 7.83 5.30
C PHE A 176 -5.01 7.76 5.79
N ALA A 177 -5.39 8.61 6.73
CA ALA A 177 -6.76 8.68 7.24
C ALA A 177 -7.75 9.32 6.24
N ARG A 178 -7.26 10.06 5.25
CA ARG A 178 -8.08 10.71 4.21
C ARG A 178 -8.22 9.90 2.94
N ASN A 179 -7.29 8.98 2.69
CA ASN A 179 -7.35 8.12 1.51
C ASN A 179 -8.36 6.99 1.69
N GLU A 180 -8.92 6.58 0.55
CA GLU A 180 -9.68 5.35 0.45
C GLU A 180 -8.82 4.16 0.88
N ARG A 181 -9.37 3.28 1.69
CA ARG A 181 -8.65 2.15 2.27
C ARG A 181 -9.55 0.98 2.63
N LEU A 182 -8.96 -0.17 2.74
CA LEU A 182 -9.58 -1.37 3.27
C LEU A 182 -8.99 -1.65 4.66
N VAL A 183 -9.86 -1.78 5.65
CA VAL A 183 -9.49 -2.22 7.00
C VAL A 183 -9.80 -3.70 7.11
N CYS A 184 -8.88 -4.47 7.67
CA CYS A 184 -9.02 -5.92 7.89
C CYS A 184 -8.91 -6.20 9.39
N HIS A 185 -9.95 -6.79 9.95
CA HIS A 185 -10.03 -7.19 11.36
C HIS A 185 -9.89 -8.69 11.53
#